data_ce73ca630daeaa59adf0bedfababe6ec
#
_entry.id   ce73ca630daeaa59adf0bedfababe6ec
#
_cell.length_a   1.000
_cell.length_b   1.000
_cell.length_c   1.000
_cell.angle_alpha   90.00
_cell.angle_beta   90.00
_cell.angle_gamma   90.00
#
_symmetry.space_group_name_H-M   'P 1'
#
loop_
_entity.id
_entity.type
_entity.pdbx_description
1 polymer ?
#
loop_
_entity_poly.entity_id
_entity_poly.type
_entity_poly.pdbx_seq_one_letter_code
_entity_poly.pdbx_strand_id
1 'polypeptide(L)'
;MGYFHSVTLDREKCKGCTICIKYCPTEAIRVRDGKAVIIDERCIDCGECIRRCPHQAKKALTDTLDLLDKYKVKVAIPAPSLYGQFKKEISIERILNSLLSLGFDYVFEVARSAEL
;
A
#
# COMPACT_ATOMS: atom_id res chain seq x y z
N MET A 1 -2.97 -23.03 2.72
CA MET A 1 -3.40 -21.63 2.57
C MET A 1 -2.52 -20.90 1.57
N GLY A 2 -3.13 -20.17 0.64
CA GLY A 2 -2.38 -19.32 -0.27
C GLY A 2 -1.75 -18.13 0.45
N TYR A 3 -0.59 -17.72 -0.03
CA TYR A 3 0.07 -16.52 0.48
C TYR A 3 -0.62 -15.28 -0.15
N PHE A 4 -1.03 -14.34 0.69
CA PHE A 4 -1.70 -13.12 0.23
C PHE A 4 -0.73 -11.94 0.17
N HIS A 5 -0.81 -11.17 -0.92
CA HIS A 5 -0.17 -9.87 -1.04
C HIS A 5 -1.09 -8.90 -1.78
N SER A 6 -0.86 -7.61 -1.60
CA SER A 6 -1.75 -6.56 -2.10
C SER A 6 -1.36 -5.99 -3.47
N VAL A 7 -0.24 -6.42 -4.04
CA VAL A 7 0.21 -5.93 -5.35
C VAL A 7 -0.44 -6.75 -6.46
N THR A 8 -1.13 -6.07 -7.37
CA THR A 8 -1.77 -6.70 -8.54
C THR A 8 -1.16 -6.20 -9.83
N LEU A 9 -1.25 -7.01 -10.89
CA LEU A 9 -0.70 -6.70 -12.20
C LEU A 9 -1.81 -6.63 -13.26
N ASP A 10 -1.83 -5.53 -14.01
CA ASP A 10 -2.62 -5.43 -15.24
C ASP A 10 -1.74 -5.89 -16.40
N ARG A 11 -1.97 -7.10 -16.88
CA ARG A 11 -1.15 -7.73 -17.94
C ARG A 11 -1.21 -6.96 -19.26
N GLU A 12 -2.31 -6.27 -19.54
CA GLU A 12 -2.44 -5.52 -20.78
C GLU A 12 -1.50 -4.31 -20.81
N LYS A 13 -1.35 -3.64 -19.67
CA LYS A 13 -0.46 -2.48 -19.54
C LYS A 13 1.01 -2.86 -19.44
N CYS A 14 1.32 -4.07 -18.97
CA CYS A 14 2.69 -4.54 -18.81
C CYS A 14 3.36 -4.73 -20.18
N LYS A 15 4.54 -4.13 -20.35
CA LYS A 15 5.33 -4.25 -21.59
C LYS A 15 6.56 -5.16 -21.44
N GLY A 16 6.75 -5.76 -20.28
CA GLY A 16 7.88 -6.66 -20.05
C GLY A 16 9.24 -5.95 -19.98
N CYS A 17 9.25 -4.66 -19.63
CA CYS A 17 10.46 -3.84 -19.63
C CYS A 17 11.47 -4.17 -18.53
N THR A 18 11.13 -5.03 -17.57
CA THR A 18 11.97 -5.54 -16.48
C THR A 18 12.39 -4.51 -15.41
N ILE A 19 11.96 -3.26 -15.50
CA ILE A 19 12.32 -2.24 -14.51
C ILE A 19 11.92 -2.65 -13.10
N CYS A 20 10.73 -3.21 -12.92
CA CYS A 20 10.23 -3.66 -11.62
C CYS A 20 11.11 -4.74 -10.98
N ILE A 21 11.75 -5.58 -11.79
CA ILE A 21 12.64 -6.65 -11.29
C ILE A 21 13.84 -6.05 -10.57
N LYS A 22 14.41 -4.97 -11.13
CA LYS A 22 15.59 -4.31 -10.57
C LYS A 22 15.36 -3.71 -9.18
N TYR A 23 14.13 -3.33 -8.90
CA TYR A 23 13.78 -2.62 -7.67
C TYR A 23 13.06 -3.48 -6.64
N CYS A 24 12.75 -4.73 -6.97
CA CYS A 24 12.12 -5.64 -6.01
C CYS A 24 13.15 -6.16 -5.00
N PRO A 25 13.05 -5.80 -3.71
CA PRO A 25 14.06 -6.17 -2.72
C PRO A 25 14.09 -7.67 -2.39
N THR A 26 13.02 -8.40 -2.70
CA THR A 26 12.91 -9.83 -2.39
C THR A 26 12.94 -10.72 -3.64
N GLU A 27 13.26 -10.14 -4.78
CA GLU A 27 13.29 -10.86 -6.06
C GLU A 27 11.97 -11.59 -6.36
N ALA A 28 10.85 -10.98 -6.02
CA ALA A 28 9.52 -11.58 -6.18
C ALA A 28 8.96 -11.48 -7.60
N ILE A 29 9.68 -10.83 -8.52
CA ILE A 29 9.15 -10.57 -9.86
C ILE A 29 10.03 -11.26 -10.92
N ARG A 30 9.35 -11.91 -11.87
CA ARG A 30 9.98 -12.49 -13.05
C ARG A 30 9.21 -12.05 -14.29
N VAL A 31 9.82 -12.17 -15.47
CA VAL A 31 9.12 -11.96 -16.75
C VAL A 31 8.95 -13.30 -17.43
N ARG A 32 7.73 -13.61 -17.81
CA ARG A 32 7.35 -14.80 -18.57
C ARG A 32 6.44 -14.36 -19.70
N ASP A 33 6.71 -14.86 -20.91
CA ASP A 33 5.94 -14.55 -22.11
C ASP A 33 5.76 -13.04 -22.32
N GLY A 34 6.81 -12.25 -22.05
CA GLY A 34 6.81 -10.80 -22.23
C GLY A 34 6.05 -10.01 -21.19
N LYS A 35 5.62 -10.63 -20.11
CA LYS A 35 4.84 -9.99 -19.04
C LYS A 35 5.43 -10.33 -17.68
N ALA A 36 5.28 -9.40 -16.74
CA ALA A 36 5.71 -9.62 -15.37
C ALA A 36 4.80 -10.64 -14.67
N VAL A 37 5.40 -11.42 -13.79
CA VAL A 37 4.70 -12.37 -12.91
C VAL A 37 5.24 -12.13 -11.50
N ILE A 38 4.36 -12.07 -10.52
CA ILE A 38 4.73 -11.88 -9.12
C ILE A 38 4.73 -13.24 -8.42
N ILE A 39 5.83 -13.56 -7.75
CA ILE A 39 5.94 -14.78 -6.95
C ILE A 39 5.38 -14.44 -5.57
N ASP A 40 4.18 -14.97 -5.29
CA ASP A 40 3.39 -14.61 -4.11
C ASP A 40 4.16 -14.74 -2.79
N GLU A 41 4.88 -15.84 -2.61
CA GLU A 41 5.60 -16.14 -1.37
C GLU A 41 6.78 -15.20 -1.09
N ARG A 42 7.21 -14.45 -2.09
CA ARG A 42 8.35 -13.54 -1.97
C ARG A 42 7.95 -12.07 -1.88
N CYS A 43 6.71 -11.74 -2.23
CA CYS A 43 6.23 -10.35 -2.19
C CYS A 43 6.01 -9.89 -0.75
N ILE A 44 6.60 -8.73 -0.39
CA ILE A 44 6.46 -8.13 0.95
C ILE A 44 5.63 -6.84 0.94
N ASP A 45 4.90 -6.59 -0.13
CA ASP A 45 4.03 -5.41 -0.28
C ASP A 45 4.74 -4.06 -0.11
N CYS A 46 6.00 -3.96 -0.48
CA CYS A 46 6.77 -2.71 -0.34
C CYS A 46 6.35 -1.61 -1.31
N GLY A 47 5.68 -1.96 -2.42
CA GLY A 47 5.17 -1.01 -3.39
C GLY A 47 6.20 -0.39 -4.36
N GLU A 48 7.47 -0.76 -4.30
CA GLU A 48 8.49 -0.20 -5.19
C GLU A 48 8.17 -0.47 -6.67
N CYS A 49 7.68 -1.67 -7.01
CA CYS A 49 7.31 -2.00 -8.38
C CYS A 49 6.14 -1.14 -8.89
N ILE A 50 5.22 -0.74 -8.01
CA ILE A 50 4.12 0.15 -8.36
C ILE A 50 4.68 1.52 -8.71
N ARG A 51 5.55 2.03 -7.87
CA ARG A 51 6.15 3.36 -8.02
C ARG A 51 7.05 3.45 -9.26
N ARG A 52 7.75 2.38 -9.58
CA ARG A 52 8.76 2.36 -10.66
C ARG A 52 8.22 1.98 -12.03
N CYS A 53 7.01 1.42 -12.12
CA CYS A 53 6.46 1.00 -13.40
C CYS A 53 6.07 2.19 -14.28
N PRO A 54 6.77 2.43 -15.43
CA PRO A 54 6.45 3.56 -16.29
C PRO A 54 5.11 3.41 -17.02
N HIS A 55 4.60 2.20 -17.10
CA HIS A 55 3.34 1.87 -17.77
C HIS A 55 2.16 1.78 -16.80
N GLN A 56 2.41 2.01 -15.50
CA GLN A 56 1.40 1.93 -14.46
C GLN A 56 0.63 0.59 -14.49
N ALA A 57 1.36 -0.48 -14.77
CA ALA A 57 0.78 -1.82 -14.88
C ALA A 57 0.51 -2.48 -13.53
N LYS A 58 1.02 -1.91 -12.46
CA LYS A 58 0.85 -2.47 -11.11
C LYS A 58 0.07 -1.53 -10.22
N LYS A 59 -0.80 -2.11 -9.40
CA LYS A 59 -1.65 -1.38 -8.46
C LYS A 59 -1.68 -2.09 -7.13
N ALA A 60 -1.90 -1.31 -6.07
CA ALA A 60 -2.21 -1.87 -4.76
C ALA A 60 -3.70 -2.24 -4.70
N LEU A 61 -3.99 -3.41 -4.17
CA LEU A 61 -5.35 -3.81 -3.88
C LEU A 61 -5.75 -3.16 -2.55
N THR A 62 -6.69 -2.24 -2.59
CA THR A 62 -7.14 -1.49 -1.42
C THR A 62 -8.66 -1.47 -1.35
N ASP A 63 -9.18 -1.36 -0.13
CA ASP A 63 -10.59 -1.14 0.08
C ASP A 63 -10.91 0.36 -0.02
N THR A 64 -12.17 0.68 -0.32
CA THR A 64 -12.65 2.06 -0.39
C THR A 64 -13.20 2.50 0.97
N LEU A 65 -13.25 3.82 1.19
CA LEU A 65 -13.81 4.39 2.42
C LEU A 65 -15.30 4.11 2.57
N ASP A 66 -16.00 3.79 1.48
CA ASP A 66 -17.42 3.45 1.51
C ASP A 66 -17.73 2.23 2.40
N LEU A 67 -16.75 1.34 2.59
CA LEU A 67 -16.90 0.19 3.46
C LEU A 67 -17.11 0.58 4.93
N LEU A 68 -16.71 1.77 5.33
CA LEU A 68 -16.88 2.26 6.70
C LEU A 68 -18.35 2.32 7.11
N ASP A 69 -19.24 2.60 6.16
CA ASP A 69 -20.67 2.72 6.44
C ASP A 69 -21.31 1.43 6.93
N LYS A 70 -20.65 0.30 6.70
CA LYS A 70 -21.14 -1.03 7.10
C LYS A 70 -20.89 -1.38 8.57
N TYR A 71 -20.06 -0.57 9.25
CA TYR A 71 -19.62 -0.88 10.61
C TYR A 71 -20.08 0.19 11.60
N LYS A 72 -20.40 -0.26 12.82
CA LYS A 72 -20.83 0.64 13.90
C LYS A 72 -19.68 1.41 14.51
N VAL A 73 -18.54 0.75 14.69
CA VAL A 73 -17.35 1.35 15.28
C VAL A 73 -16.25 1.34 14.22
N LYS A 74 -15.63 2.49 13.99
CA LYS A 74 -14.63 2.70 12.95
C LYS A 74 -13.36 3.23 13.58
N VAL A 75 -12.29 2.47 13.46
CA VAL A 75 -10.99 2.84 14.04
C VAL A 75 -9.96 3.00 12.92
N ALA A 76 -9.30 4.15 12.88
CA ALA A 76 -8.17 4.37 11.98
C ALA A 76 -6.89 3.96 12.69
N ILE A 77 -6.05 3.21 11.98
CA ILE A 77 -4.76 2.72 12.50
C ILE A 77 -3.65 3.20 11.55
N PRO A 78 -3.25 4.49 11.64
CA PRO A 78 -2.25 5.02 10.73
C PRO A 78 -0.85 4.52 11.06
N ALA A 79 -0.10 4.15 10.01
CA ALA A 79 1.31 3.82 10.13
C ALA A 79 2.15 5.11 10.22
N PRO A 80 3.35 5.06 10.84
CA PRO A 80 4.22 6.25 10.94
C PRO A 80 4.57 6.88 9.59
N SER A 81 4.62 6.09 8.52
CA SER A 81 4.90 6.58 7.17
C SER A 81 3.87 7.59 6.66
N LEU A 82 2.67 7.61 7.23
CA LEU A 82 1.64 8.58 6.85
C LEU A 82 2.10 10.01 7.12
N TYR A 83 2.75 10.25 8.25
CA TYR A 83 3.14 11.60 8.67
C TYR A 83 4.17 12.24 7.73
N GLY A 84 5.02 11.43 7.12
CA GLY A 84 6.01 11.90 6.16
C GLY A 84 5.45 12.33 4.80
N GLN A 85 4.18 12.10 4.55
CA GLN A 85 3.51 12.43 3.28
C GLN A 85 3.02 13.88 3.24
N PHE A 86 3.06 14.58 4.37
CA PHE A 86 2.57 15.96 4.49
C PHE A 86 3.72 16.94 4.64
N LYS A 87 3.45 18.22 4.39
CA LYS A 87 4.43 19.29 4.57
C LYS A 87 4.78 19.43 6.05
N LYS A 88 5.99 19.91 6.34
CA LYS A 88 6.47 20.08 7.71
C LYS A 88 5.58 21.00 8.56
N GLU A 89 4.90 21.94 7.93
CA GLU A 89 4.00 22.90 8.61
C GLU A 89 2.74 22.25 9.15
N ILE A 90 2.41 21.04 8.67
CA ILE A 90 1.22 20.32 9.13
C ILE A 90 1.60 19.45 10.32
N SER A 91 1.00 19.74 11.47
CA SER A 91 1.27 18.99 12.70
C SER A 91 0.66 17.58 12.65
N ILE A 92 1.24 16.66 13.42
CA ILE A 92 0.73 15.31 13.57
C ILE A 92 -0.71 15.33 14.10
N GLU A 93 -0.99 16.22 15.08
CA GLU A 93 -2.33 16.38 15.64
C GLU A 93 -3.36 16.74 14.56
N ARG A 94 -2.99 17.61 13.64
CA ARG A 94 -3.86 18.02 12.54
C ARG A 94 -4.16 16.84 11.60
N ILE A 95 -3.16 16.00 11.33
CA ILE A 95 -3.32 14.80 10.52
C ILE A 95 -4.29 13.82 11.21
N LEU A 96 -4.11 13.57 12.51
CA LEU A 96 -4.97 12.67 13.28
C LEU A 96 -6.40 13.19 13.36
N ASN A 97 -6.58 14.49 13.58
CA ASN A 97 -7.90 15.10 13.60
C ASN A 97 -8.60 15.02 12.23
N SER A 98 -7.83 15.11 11.15
CA SER A 98 -8.36 14.94 9.79
C SER A 98 -8.92 13.54 9.58
N LEU A 99 -8.28 12.51 10.14
CA LEU A 99 -8.79 11.15 10.07
C LEU A 99 -10.13 11.01 10.77
N LEU A 100 -10.29 11.65 11.93
CA LEU A 100 -11.58 11.68 12.63
C LEU A 100 -12.66 12.36 11.79
N SER A 101 -12.29 13.43 11.08
CA SER A 101 -13.22 14.16 10.19
C SER A 101 -13.69 13.32 8.99
N LEU A 102 -12.92 12.29 8.60
CA LEU A 102 -13.32 11.40 7.52
C LEU A 102 -14.43 10.40 7.92
N GLY A 103 -14.75 10.31 9.19
CA GLY A 103 -15.80 9.44 9.70
C GLY A 103 -15.32 8.33 10.64
N PHE A 104 -14.06 8.32 11.03
CA PHE A 104 -13.56 7.39 12.03
C PHE A 104 -13.96 7.85 13.45
N ASP A 105 -14.33 6.89 14.28
CA ASP A 105 -14.70 7.16 15.68
C ASP A 105 -13.46 7.29 16.57
N TYR A 106 -12.42 6.52 16.27
CA TYR A 106 -11.17 6.47 17.03
C TYR A 106 -9.97 6.46 16.09
N VAL A 107 -8.85 6.97 16.58
CA VAL A 107 -7.56 6.87 15.89
C VAL A 107 -6.56 6.24 16.85
N PHE A 108 -5.92 5.15 16.42
CA PHE A 108 -4.88 4.47 17.18
C PHE A 108 -3.61 4.38 16.34
N GLU A 109 -2.56 5.07 16.75
CA GLU A 109 -1.29 5.10 16.03
C GLU A 109 -0.54 3.76 16.16
N VAL A 110 -0.08 3.19 15.05
CA VAL A 110 0.71 1.95 15.06
C VAL A 110 1.98 2.14 15.88
N ALA A 111 2.63 3.30 15.79
CA ALA A 111 3.84 3.62 16.54
C ALA A 111 3.66 3.46 18.05
N ARG A 112 2.46 3.73 18.55
CA ARG A 112 2.15 3.61 19.98
C ARG A 112 2.24 2.15 20.46
N SER A 113 1.88 1.21 19.62
CA SER A 113 2.02 -0.22 19.95
C SER A 113 3.49 -0.63 20.11
N ALA A 114 4.37 0.00 19.35
CA ALA A 114 5.80 -0.30 19.44
C ALA A 114 6.44 0.23 20.73
N GLU A 115 5.82 1.20 21.40
CA GLU A 115 6.28 1.76 22.67
C GLU A 115 5.90 0.90 23.87
N LEU A 116 4.95 -0.01 23.72
CA LEU A 116 4.50 -0.90 24.78
C LEU A 116 5.42 -2.11 24.90
#